data_571a8eeaee31aa855f61f3a30c2639e2
#
_entry.id   571a8eeaee31aa855f61f3a30c2639e2
#
_cell.length_a   1.000
_cell.length_b   1.000
_cell.length_c   1.000
_cell.angle_alpha   90.00
_cell.angle_beta   90.00
_cell.angle_gamma   90.00
#
_symmetry.space_group_name_H-M   'P 1'
#
loop_
_entity.id
_entity.type
_entity.pdbx_description
1 polymer ?
#
loop_
_entity_poly.entity_id
_entity_poly.type
_entity_poly.pdbx_seq_one_letter_code
_entity_poly.pdbx_strand_id
1 'polypeptide(L)'
;MGLAREKFKTLTEQMFYVLLCLQQECCGNDILLRVPEMTAGRVTIGSGTLYNLLEQFLEEGMIVETKVEGRKRSYQIAEKGCSMLRQEYERLNAQAEDYRRFTGRCSK
;
A
#
# COMPACT_ATOMS: atom_id res chain seq x y z
N MET A 1 5.98 4.34 -25.09
CA MET A 1 5.88 4.45 -24.51
C MET A 1 5.36 4.84 -23.93
N GLY A 2 5.25 4.73 -23.54
CA GLY A 2 4.81 4.93 -22.91
C GLY A 2 4.51 5.32 -22.29
N LEU A 3 4.43 5.61 -22.40
CA LEU A 3 4.03 5.95 -21.68
C LEU A 3 3.16 5.61 -20.94
N ALA A 4 3.53 4.90 -20.73
CA ALA A 4 2.60 4.30 -19.87
C ALA A 4 2.36 5.17 -18.74
N ARG A 5 1.22 5.51 -18.56
CA ARG A 5 0.90 6.21 -17.47
C ARG A 5 0.61 5.30 -16.38
N GLU A 6 1.39 5.32 -15.33
CA GLU A 6 1.02 4.67 -14.12
C GLU A 6 -0.17 5.41 -13.56
N LYS A 7 -1.18 4.70 -13.14
CA LYS A 7 -2.31 5.33 -12.50
C LYS A 7 -1.90 5.97 -11.18
N PHE A 8 -0.99 5.31 -10.46
CA PHE A 8 -0.51 5.84 -9.19
C PHE A 8 0.94 6.22 -9.32
N LYS A 9 1.24 7.50 -9.22
CA LYS A 9 2.63 7.95 -9.20
C LYS A 9 3.22 7.85 -7.82
N THR A 10 2.40 8.10 -6.82
CA THR A 10 2.80 7.92 -5.44
C THR A 10 1.69 7.13 -4.78
N LEU A 11 1.99 6.58 -3.63
CA LEU A 11 1.01 5.83 -2.87
C LEU A 11 0.55 6.66 -1.68
N THR A 12 -0.75 6.63 -1.42
CA THR A 12 -1.22 7.20 -0.18
C THR A 12 -0.76 6.32 0.97
N GLU A 13 -0.87 6.83 2.18
CA GLU A 13 -0.50 6.08 3.35
C GLU A 13 -1.28 4.77 3.43
N GLN A 14 -2.56 4.82 3.15
CA GLN A 14 -3.39 3.60 3.19
C GLN A 14 -2.96 2.60 2.14
N MET A 15 -2.68 3.07 0.93
CA MET A 15 -2.20 2.17 -0.14
C MET A 15 -0.92 1.46 0.27
N PHE A 16 0.00 2.22 0.86
CA PHE A 16 1.27 1.69 1.30
C PHE A 16 1.07 0.52 2.26
N TYR A 17 0.21 0.71 3.26
CA TYR A 17 0.02 -0.33 4.27
C TYR A 17 -0.76 -1.52 3.73
N VAL A 18 -1.69 -1.30 2.81
CA VAL A 18 -2.38 -2.41 2.17
C VAL A 18 -1.37 -3.29 1.42
N LEU A 19 -0.50 -2.66 0.65
CA LEU A 19 0.50 -3.43 -0.10
C LEU A 19 1.48 -4.13 0.83
N LEU A 20 1.83 -3.51 1.96
CA LEU A 20 2.68 -4.17 2.94
C LEU A 20 2.02 -5.45 3.47
N CYS A 21 0.73 -5.40 3.74
CA CYS A 21 0.02 -6.58 4.21
C CYS A 21 0.06 -7.70 3.18
N LEU A 22 0.08 -7.33 1.91
CA LEU A 22 0.00 -8.30 0.83
C LEU A 22 1.33 -8.90 0.43
N GLN A 23 2.39 -8.63 1.20
CA GLN A 23 3.64 -9.36 1.07
C GLN A 23 3.39 -10.84 1.21
N GLN A 24 2.42 -11.20 2.02
CA GLN A 24 1.99 -12.57 2.16
C GLN A 24 0.52 -12.65 1.79
N GLU A 25 0.11 -13.81 1.32
CA GLU A 25 -1.29 -14.02 0.95
C GLU A 25 -2.19 -13.72 2.13
N CYS A 26 -3.21 -12.90 1.92
CA CYS A 26 -4.21 -12.66 2.94
C CYS A 26 -5.48 -12.13 2.33
N CYS A 27 -6.56 -12.19 3.07
CA CYS A 27 -7.86 -11.71 2.60
C CYS A 27 -8.09 -10.28 3.10
N GLY A 28 -9.14 -9.66 2.56
CA GLY A 28 -9.44 -8.28 2.93
C GLY A 28 -9.67 -8.08 4.41
N ASN A 29 -10.36 -9.03 5.03
CA ASN A 29 -10.63 -8.91 6.45
C ASN A 29 -9.34 -8.89 7.28
N ASP A 30 -8.36 -9.70 6.86
CA ASP A 30 -7.06 -9.68 7.53
C ASP A 30 -6.41 -8.31 7.45
N ILE A 31 -6.52 -7.68 6.28
CA ILE A 31 -5.92 -6.36 6.10
C ILE A 31 -6.56 -5.33 7.02
N LEU A 32 -7.90 -5.39 7.13
CA LEU A 32 -8.61 -4.46 8.01
C LEU A 32 -8.12 -4.56 9.45
N LEU A 33 -7.75 -5.75 9.88
CA LEU A 33 -7.28 -5.97 11.24
C LEU A 33 -5.81 -5.62 11.40
N ARG A 34 -5.01 -5.95 10.40
CA ARG A 34 -3.55 -5.80 10.51
C ARG A 34 -3.07 -4.37 10.40
N VAL A 35 -3.71 -3.56 9.58
CA VAL A 35 -3.21 -2.20 9.38
C VAL A 35 -3.24 -1.39 10.67
N PRO A 36 -4.35 -1.36 11.43
CA PRO A 36 -4.29 -0.67 12.71
C PRO A 36 -3.30 -1.28 13.68
N GLU A 37 -3.16 -2.60 13.63
CA GLU A 37 -2.25 -3.28 14.54
C GLU A 37 -0.80 -2.90 14.26
N MET A 38 -0.40 -2.91 12.99
CA MET A 38 1.00 -2.62 12.65
C MET A 38 1.34 -1.15 12.78
N THR A 39 0.34 -0.29 12.88
CA THR A 39 0.58 1.16 12.97
C THR A 39 0.23 1.71 14.36
N ALA A 40 -0.04 0.84 15.32
CA ALA A 40 -0.43 1.25 16.67
C ALA A 40 -1.63 2.20 16.60
N GLY A 41 -2.58 1.91 15.73
CA GLY A 41 -3.80 2.68 15.59
C GLY A 41 -3.69 3.96 14.79
N ARG A 42 -2.49 4.28 14.28
CA ARG A 42 -2.32 5.52 13.51
C ARG A 42 -3.06 5.49 12.19
N VAL A 43 -3.18 4.33 11.60
CA VAL A 43 -3.82 4.18 10.29
C VAL A 43 -4.92 3.15 10.40
N THR A 44 -6.09 3.51 9.90
CA THR A 44 -7.22 2.59 9.79
C THR A 44 -7.78 2.72 8.39
N ILE A 45 -8.47 1.69 7.95
CA ILE A 45 -9.08 1.68 6.62
C ILE A 45 -10.48 1.14 6.75
N GLY A 46 -11.43 1.87 6.19
CA GLY A 46 -12.81 1.37 6.13
C GLY A 46 -12.92 0.27 5.10
N SER A 47 -13.89 -0.62 5.28
CA SER A 47 -14.02 -1.76 4.37
C SER A 47 -14.32 -1.32 2.94
N GLY A 48 -15.17 -0.31 2.78
CA GLY A 48 -15.47 0.18 1.44
C GLY A 48 -14.24 0.71 0.74
N THR A 49 -13.43 1.49 1.44
CA THR A 49 -12.20 2.02 0.87
C THR A 49 -11.24 0.88 0.53
N LEU A 50 -11.11 -0.09 1.43
CA LEU A 50 -10.22 -1.20 1.19
C LEU A 50 -10.58 -1.97 -0.07
N TYR A 51 -11.84 -2.35 -0.20
CA TYR A 51 -12.22 -3.17 -1.36
C TYR A 51 -12.12 -2.39 -2.65
N ASN A 52 -12.34 -1.08 -2.60
CA ASN A 52 -12.13 -0.24 -3.75
C ASN A 52 -10.64 -0.21 -4.13
N LEU A 53 -9.76 -0.10 -3.16
CA LEU A 53 -8.32 -0.13 -3.42
C LEU A 53 -7.88 -1.47 -3.99
N LEU A 54 -8.37 -2.56 -3.43
CA LEU A 54 -8.01 -3.88 -3.93
C LEU A 54 -8.40 -4.04 -5.39
N GLU A 55 -9.57 -3.54 -5.75
CA GLU A 55 -10.03 -3.62 -7.12
C GLU A 55 -9.13 -2.82 -8.05
N GLN A 56 -8.76 -1.62 -7.63
CA GLN A 56 -7.86 -0.78 -8.43
C GLN A 56 -6.48 -1.42 -8.57
N PHE A 57 -5.97 -2.00 -7.49
CA PHE A 57 -4.67 -2.67 -7.54
C PHE A 57 -4.70 -3.87 -8.48
N LEU A 58 -5.80 -4.61 -8.50
CA LEU A 58 -5.96 -5.71 -9.44
C LEU A 58 -5.94 -5.21 -10.87
N GLU A 59 -6.67 -4.14 -11.15
CA GLU A 59 -6.72 -3.56 -12.47
C GLU A 59 -5.34 -3.12 -12.95
N GLU A 60 -4.56 -2.58 -12.04
CA GLU A 60 -3.23 -2.09 -12.38
C GLU A 60 -2.17 -3.19 -12.38
N GLY A 61 -2.55 -4.40 -12.04
CA GLY A 61 -1.59 -5.49 -12.01
C GLY A 61 -0.64 -5.47 -10.84
N MET A 62 -0.96 -4.72 -9.81
CA MET A 62 -0.10 -4.60 -8.65
C MET A 62 -0.24 -5.75 -7.67
N ILE A 63 -1.38 -6.42 -7.70
CA ILE A 63 -1.66 -7.58 -6.87
C ILE A 63 -2.36 -8.62 -7.72
N VAL A 64 -2.38 -9.86 -7.22
CA VAL A 64 -3.12 -10.93 -7.86
C VAL A 64 -4.05 -11.56 -6.86
N GLU A 65 -5.15 -12.09 -7.35
CA GLU A 65 -6.06 -12.85 -6.52
C GLU A 65 -5.55 -14.29 -6.49
N THR A 66 -5.40 -14.84 -5.31
CA THR A 66 -4.77 -16.14 -5.16
C THR A 66 -5.74 -17.25 -4.83
N LYS A 67 -6.85 -16.90 -4.18
CA LYS A 67 -7.77 -17.91 -3.69
C LYS A 67 -9.15 -17.33 -3.53
N VAL A 68 -10.16 -18.12 -3.88
CA VAL A 68 -11.54 -17.76 -3.65
C VAL A 68 -12.19 -18.92 -2.91
N GLU A 69 -12.70 -18.66 -1.72
CA GLU A 69 -13.36 -19.67 -0.91
C GLU A 69 -14.72 -19.10 -0.48
N GLY A 70 -15.75 -19.43 -1.25
CA GLY A 70 -17.04 -18.82 -1.01
C GLY A 70 -16.96 -17.33 -1.29
N ARG A 71 -17.22 -16.53 -0.30
CA ARG A 71 -17.12 -15.08 -0.43
C ARG A 71 -15.76 -14.53 -0.04
N LYS A 72 -14.91 -15.39 0.48
CA LYS A 72 -13.60 -14.96 0.94
C LYS A 72 -12.62 -14.99 -0.20
N ARG A 73 -12.02 -13.85 -0.48
CA ARG A 73 -11.00 -13.72 -1.52
C ARG A 73 -9.68 -13.34 -0.90
N SER A 74 -8.63 -14.00 -1.35
CA SER A 74 -7.29 -13.72 -0.87
C SER A 74 -6.46 -13.15 -2.00
N TYR A 75 -5.45 -12.37 -1.63
CA TYR A 75 -4.63 -11.64 -2.58
C TYR A 75 -3.18 -11.70 -2.16
N GLN A 76 -2.30 -11.40 -3.10
CA GLN A 76 -0.88 -11.31 -2.82
C GLN A 76 -0.28 -10.26 -3.74
N ILE A 77 0.75 -9.58 -3.26
CA ILE A 77 1.39 -8.53 -4.05
C ILE A 77 2.10 -9.16 -5.25
N ALA A 78 2.00 -8.47 -6.38
CA ALA A 78 2.68 -8.89 -7.61
C ALA A 78 3.98 -8.11 -7.74
N GLU A 79 4.78 -8.48 -8.73
CA GLU A 79 6.07 -7.84 -8.93
C GLU A 79 5.94 -6.34 -9.13
N LYS A 80 4.96 -5.93 -9.90
CA LYS A 80 4.73 -4.50 -10.12
C LYS A 80 4.42 -3.79 -8.81
N GLY A 81 3.59 -4.42 -7.97
CA GLY A 81 3.27 -3.84 -6.67
C GLY A 81 4.49 -3.72 -5.78
N CYS A 82 5.34 -4.75 -5.80
CA CYS A 82 6.58 -4.70 -5.03
C CYS A 82 7.47 -3.54 -5.48
N SER A 83 7.57 -3.36 -6.78
CA SER A 83 8.38 -2.29 -7.33
C SER A 83 7.86 -0.92 -6.91
N MET A 84 6.55 -0.75 -7.00
CA MET A 84 5.93 0.52 -6.62
C MET A 84 6.06 0.78 -5.12
N LEU A 85 5.93 -0.27 -4.32
CA LEU A 85 6.07 -0.13 -2.87
C LEU A 85 7.50 0.28 -2.52
N ARG A 86 8.49 -0.32 -3.17
CA ARG A 86 9.88 0.05 -2.93
C ARG A 86 10.17 1.49 -3.34
N GLN A 87 9.65 1.91 -4.49
CA GLN A 87 9.85 3.27 -4.94
C GLN A 87 9.24 4.27 -3.95
N GLU A 88 8.09 3.92 -3.42
CA GLU A 88 7.45 4.80 -2.43
C GLU A 88 8.27 4.85 -1.15
N TYR A 89 8.79 3.71 -0.73
CA TYR A 89 9.64 3.67 0.45
C TYR A 89 10.87 4.57 0.25
N GLU A 90 11.48 4.51 -0.92
CA GLU A 90 12.66 5.32 -1.19
C GLU A 90 12.32 6.80 -1.24
N ARG A 91 11.15 7.13 -1.79
CA ARG A 91 10.69 8.52 -1.81
C ARG A 91 10.48 9.05 -0.40
N LEU A 92 9.84 8.23 0.44
CA LEU A 92 9.58 8.64 1.82
C LEU A 92 10.88 8.81 2.61
N ASN A 93 11.86 7.95 2.36
CA ASN A 93 13.16 8.07 3.00
C ASN A 93 13.85 9.36 2.59
N ALA A 94 13.82 9.67 1.30
CA ALA A 94 14.43 10.91 0.82
C ALA A 94 13.74 12.11 1.44
N GLN A 95 12.43 12.05 1.53
CA GLN A 95 11.66 13.14 2.09
C GLN A 95 11.97 13.32 3.58
N ALA A 96 12.08 12.21 4.31
CA ALA A 96 12.42 12.27 5.73
C ALA A 96 13.81 12.85 5.91
N GLU A 97 14.73 12.47 5.03
CA GLU A 97 16.09 13.00 5.09
C GLU A 97 16.11 14.50 4.84
N ASP A 98 15.31 14.96 3.88
CA ASP A 98 15.20 16.39 3.61
C ASP A 98 14.68 17.13 4.86
N TYR A 99 13.72 16.54 5.54
CA TYR A 99 13.21 17.15 6.75
C TYR A 99 14.34 17.33 7.76
N ARG A 100 15.13 16.28 7.98
CA ARG A 100 16.22 16.35 8.95
C ARG A 100 17.24 17.41 8.59
N ARG A 101 17.52 17.56 7.29
CA ARG A 101 18.55 18.50 6.85
C ARG A 101 18.10 19.94 6.88
N PHE A 102 16.82 20.20 6.68
CA PHE A 102 16.35 21.56 6.46
C PHE A 102 15.39 22.08 7.51
N THR A 103 15.33 21.46 8.68
CA THR A 103 14.35 21.83 9.67
C THR A 103 14.91 22.64 10.81
N GLY A 104 15.73 23.62 10.52
CA GLY A 104 16.35 24.41 11.59
C GLY A 104 15.39 25.03 12.56
N ARG A 105 14.25 25.53 12.06
CA ARG A 105 13.30 26.19 12.91
C ARG A 105 12.38 25.26 13.66
N CYS A 106 12.09 24.13 13.09
CA CYS A 106 11.08 23.22 13.62
C CYS A 106 11.68 21.97 14.23
N SER A 107 12.93 22.05 14.62
CA SER A 107 13.66 20.84 15.01
C SER A 107 13.38 20.40 16.43
N LYS A 108 12.20 20.59 16.94
CA LYS A 108 11.93 20.09 18.27
C LYS A 108 10.95 19.00 18.27
#